data_a64b4cd94a065545e136b0c8fdf89505
#
_entry.id   a64b4cd94a065545e136b0c8fdf89505
#
_cell.length_a   1.000
_cell.length_b   1.000
_cell.length_c   1.000
_cell.angle_alpha   90.00
_cell.angle_beta   90.00
_cell.angle_gamma   90.00
#
_symmetry.space_group_name_H-M   'P 1'
#
loop_
_entity.id
_entity.type
_entity.pdbx_description
1 polymer ?
#
loop_
_entity_poly.entity_id
_entity_poly.type
_entity_poly.pdbx_seq_one_letter_code
_entity_poly.pdbx_strand_id
1 'polypeptide(L)'
;MTTTVDPHAALRDRVYRTLFDGPGESDPALRRTVAENGAVPPDLAAVVDKIHRHAYKVTDEDIARLRASYSDDQLFEIVVSAAVGASRIRLAAGLAALESA
;
A
#
# COMPACT_ATOMS: atom_id res chain seq x y z
N MET A 1 24.53 20.90 12.75
CA MET A 1 24.13 19.56 12.33
C MET A 1 23.61 19.59 10.92
N THR A 2 24.08 18.71 10.11
CA THR A 2 23.62 18.61 8.73
C THR A 2 22.35 17.80 8.71
N THR A 3 21.27 18.38 8.24
CA THR A 3 20.04 17.60 8.00
C THR A 3 20.31 16.63 6.88
N THR A 4 20.09 15.36 7.12
CA THR A 4 20.19 14.37 6.07
C THR A 4 19.08 14.60 5.05
N VAL A 5 19.45 15.03 3.87
CA VAL A 5 18.51 15.21 2.77
C VAL A 5 18.47 13.90 2.00
N ASP A 6 17.29 13.30 1.92
CA ASP A 6 17.07 12.16 1.06
C ASP A 6 16.90 12.66 -0.38
N PRO A 7 17.87 12.40 -1.29
CA PRO A 7 17.82 12.94 -2.64
C PRO A 7 16.69 12.36 -3.49
N HIS A 8 16.08 11.27 -3.04
CA HIS A 8 15.02 10.59 -3.76
C HIS A 8 13.63 10.86 -3.20
N ALA A 9 13.50 11.68 -2.14
CA ALA A 9 12.23 11.90 -1.47
C ALA A 9 11.16 12.47 -2.41
N ALA A 10 11.51 13.48 -3.20
CA ALA A 10 10.57 14.10 -4.14
C ALA A 10 10.08 13.12 -5.21
N LEU A 11 10.97 12.27 -5.71
CA LEU A 11 10.62 11.25 -6.71
C LEU A 11 9.70 10.19 -6.09
N ARG A 12 10.02 9.71 -4.89
CA ARG A 12 9.17 8.75 -4.18
C ARG A 12 7.78 9.32 -3.94
N ASP A 13 7.68 10.56 -3.47
CA ASP A 13 6.39 11.20 -3.21
C ASP A 13 5.56 11.31 -4.48
N ARG A 14 6.20 11.60 -5.61
CA ARG A 14 5.52 11.66 -6.90
C ARG A 14 4.98 10.28 -7.30
N VAL A 15 5.78 9.23 -7.13
CA VAL A 15 5.37 7.85 -7.44
C VAL A 15 4.21 7.44 -6.55
N TYR A 16 4.26 7.73 -5.25
CA TYR A 16 3.18 7.41 -4.34
C TYR A 16 1.89 8.14 -4.71
N ARG A 17 1.98 9.44 -5.01
CA ARG A 17 0.80 10.21 -5.44
C ARG A 17 0.19 9.65 -6.73
N THR A 18 1.02 9.31 -7.70
CA THR A 18 0.54 8.73 -8.95
C THR A 18 -0.17 7.41 -8.71
N LEU A 19 0.40 6.55 -7.89
CA LEU A 19 -0.19 5.24 -7.58
C LEU A 19 -1.50 5.37 -6.81
N PHE A 20 -1.51 6.20 -5.76
CA PHE A 20 -2.67 6.27 -4.86
C PHE A 20 -3.77 7.19 -5.39
N ASP A 21 -3.42 8.27 -6.06
CA ASP A 21 -4.36 9.33 -6.46
C ASP A 21 -4.60 9.39 -7.97
N GLY A 22 -3.81 8.67 -8.75
CA GLY A 22 -3.92 8.68 -10.20
C GLY A 22 -5.18 7.96 -10.70
N PRO A 23 -5.49 8.11 -11.99
CA PRO A 23 -6.64 7.43 -12.58
C PRO A 23 -6.47 5.91 -12.54
N GLY A 24 -7.58 5.20 -12.38
CA GLY A 24 -7.59 3.74 -12.34
C GLY A 24 -9.02 3.22 -12.27
N GLU A 25 -9.17 1.91 -12.16
CA GLU A 25 -10.45 1.21 -12.09
C GLU A 25 -11.03 1.18 -10.68
N SER A 26 -10.21 1.44 -9.66
CA SER A 26 -10.63 1.52 -8.27
C SER A 26 -10.67 2.96 -7.79
N ASP A 27 -11.47 3.21 -6.73
CA ASP A 27 -11.55 4.51 -6.10
C ASP A 27 -10.18 4.89 -5.50
N PRO A 28 -9.62 6.07 -5.84
CA PRO A 28 -8.38 6.54 -5.22
C PRO A 28 -8.44 6.59 -3.69
N ALA A 29 -9.60 6.94 -3.10
CA ALA A 29 -9.76 6.93 -1.64
C ALA A 29 -9.55 5.53 -1.06
N LEU A 30 -10.05 4.50 -1.73
CA LEU A 30 -9.85 3.12 -1.33
C LEU A 30 -8.36 2.73 -1.43
N ARG A 31 -7.71 3.06 -2.54
CA ARG A 31 -6.27 2.78 -2.71
C ARG A 31 -5.44 3.42 -1.60
N ARG A 32 -5.76 4.64 -1.23
CA ARG A 32 -5.08 5.35 -0.15
C ARG A 32 -5.33 4.68 1.20
N THR A 33 -6.56 4.27 1.46
CA THR A 33 -6.92 3.58 2.71
C THR A 33 -6.20 2.24 2.84
N VAL A 34 -6.13 1.43 1.78
CA VAL A 34 -5.41 0.15 1.83
C VAL A 34 -3.90 0.36 1.97
N ALA A 35 -3.36 1.43 1.39
CA ALA A 35 -1.95 1.78 1.54
C ALA A 35 -1.58 2.08 3.00
N GLU A 36 -2.49 2.66 3.76
CA GLU A 36 -2.29 3.04 5.16
C GLU A 36 -2.73 1.95 6.15
N ASN A 37 -3.20 0.82 5.68
CA ASN A 37 -3.83 -0.23 6.49
C ASN A 37 -4.99 0.31 7.33
N GLY A 38 -5.76 1.23 6.74
CA GLY A 38 -6.92 1.84 7.38
C GLY A 38 -8.16 0.95 7.33
N ALA A 39 -9.28 1.50 7.77
CA ALA A 39 -10.55 0.79 7.76
C ALA A 39 -11.06 0.60 6.33
N VAL A 40 -11.19 -0.66 5.91
CA VAL A 40 -11.62 -1.06 4.58
C VAL A 40 -12.87 -1.93 4.67
N PRO A 41 -13.59 -2.15 3.56
CA PRO A 41 -14.70 -3.11 3.56
C PRO A 41 -14.26 -4.47 4.10
N PRO A 42 -15.16 -5.16 4.83
CA PRO A 42 -14.80 -6.42 5.51
C PRO A 42 -14.22 -7.50 4.60
N ASP A 43 -14.66 -7.55 3.34
CA ASP A 43 -14.15 -8.52 2.37
C ASP A 43 -12.68 -8.29 2.01
N LEU A 44 -12.21 -7.05 2.08
CA LEU A 44 -10.81 -6.71 1.81
C LEU A 44 -9.92 -6.78 3.06
N ALA A 45 -10.51 -6.62 4.24
CA ALA A 45 -9.75 -6.40 5.47
C ALA A 45 -8.71 -7.48 5.76
N ALA A 46 -9.08 -8.75 5.59
CA ALA A 46 -8.17 -9.87 5.86
C ALA A 46 -6.97 -9.88 4.91
N VAL A 47 -7.21 -9.67 3.61
CA VAL A 47 -6.15 -9.67 2.60
C VAL A 47 -5.23 -8.46 2.78
N VAL A 48 -5.79 -7.27 2.98
CA VAL A 48 -5.02 -6.05 3.21
C VAL A 48 -4.14 -6.18 4.45
N ASP A 49 -4.68 -6.71 5.53
CA ASP A 49 -3.91 -6.94 6.76
C ASP A 49 -2.75 -7.92 6.52
N LYS A 50 -3.01 -9.02 5.80
CA LYS A 50 -1.95 -9.97 5.42
C LYS A 50 -0.85 -9.28 4.61
N ILE A 51 -1.21 -8.45 3.63
CA ILE A 51 -0.22 -7.74 2.81
C ILE A 51 0.65 -6.84 3.68
N HIS A 52 0.08 -6.13 4.65
CA HIS A 52 0.83 -5.25 5.53
C HIS A 52 1.72 -6.01 6.52
N ARG A 53 1.28 -7.14 7.03
CA ARG A 53 1.97 -7.88 8.09
C ARG A 53 2.79 -9.05 7.58
N HIS A 54 2.21 -9.84 6.68
CA HIS A 54 2.76 -11.11 6.21
C HIS A 54 2.27 -11.39 4.79
N ALA A 55 2.78 -10.64 3.81
CA ALA A 55 2.32 -10.75 2.41
C ALA A 55 2.37 -12.17 1.86
N TYR A 56 3.32 -12.99 2.32
CA TYR A 56 3.46 -14.38 1.89
C TYR A 56 2.29 -15.28 2.32
N LYS A 57 1.42 -14.81 3.22
CA LYS A 57 0.24 -15.55 3.67
C LYS A 57 -0.99 -15.34 2.78
N VAL A 58 -0.92 -14.43 1.81
CA VAL A 58 -2.01 -14.26 0.85
C VAL A 58 -2.06 -15.48 -0.06
N THR A 59 -3.22 -16.11 -0.15
CA THR A 59 -3.40 -17.34 -0.92
C THR A 59 -4.22 -17.08 -2.18
N ASP A 60 -4.20 -18.07 -3.10
CA ASP A 60 -5.03 -18.00 -4.30
C ASP A 60 -6.53 -17.97 -3.94
N GLU A 61 -6.92 -18.67 -2.88
CA GLU A 61 -8.31 -18.65 -2.40
C GLU A 61 -8.72 -17.27 -1.87
N ASP A 62 -7.82 -16.56 -1.20
CA ASP A 62 -8.08 -15.20 -0.74
C ASP A 62 -8.44 -14.29 -1.93
N ILE A 63 -7.67 -14.38 -3.00
CA ILE A 63 -7.90 -13.59 -4.20
C ILE A 63 -9.16 -14.05 -4.94
N ALA A 64 -9.38 -15.35 -5.04
CA ALA A 64 -10.56 -15.91 -5.71
C ALA A 64 -11.87 -15.41 -5.07
N ARG A 65 -11.91 -15.32 -3.75
CA ARG A 65 -13.08 -14.78 -3.05
C ARG A 65 -13.36 -13.33 -3.41
N LEU A 66 -12.30 -12.53 -3.57
CA LEU A 66 -12.45 -11.11 -3.90
C LEU A 66 -12.91 -10.88 -5.34
N ARG A 67 -12.66 -11.83 -6.24
CA ARG A 67 -13.12 -11.74 -7.64
C ARG A 67 -14.64 -11.72 -7.77
N ALA A 68 -15.35 -12.15 -6.76
CA ALA A 68 -16.82 -12.04 -6.75
C ALA A 68 -17.29 -10.57 -6.68
N SER A 69 -16.49 -9.67 -6.12
CA SER A 69 -16.87 -8.27 -5.87
C SER A 69 -16.01 -7.25 -6.60
N TYR A 70 -14.84 -7.64 -7.09
CA TYR A 70 -13.88 -6.73 -7.71
C TYR A 70 -13.37 -7.32 -9.02
N SER A 71 -13.13 -6.46 -10.02
CA SER A 71 -12.48 -6.85 -11.25
C SER A 71 -11.00 -7.16 -11.00
N ASP A 72 -10.35 -7.87 -11.94
CA ASP A 72 -8.92 -8.16 -11.84
C ASP A 72 -8.10 -6.86 -11.81
N ASP A 73 -8.50 -5.86 -12.60
CA ASP A 73 -7.81 -4.56 -12.62
C ASP A 73 -7.95 -3.85 -11.27
N GLN A 74 -9.14 -3.86 -10.67
CA GLN A 74 -9.36 -3.30 -9.34
C GLN A 74 -8.52 -4.03 -8.29
N LEU A 75 -8.49 -5.35 -8.32
CA LEU A 75 -7.70 -6.15 -7.37
C LEU A 75 -6.21 -5.87 -7.52
N PHE A 76 -5.72 -5.78 -8.76
CA PHE A 76 -4.32 -5.42 -9.00
C PHE A 76 -3.98 -4.08 -8.35
N GLU A 77 -4.79 -3.06 -8.58
CA GLU A 77 -4.57 -1.72 -8.01
C GLU A 77 -4.61 -1.74 -6.47
N ILE A 78 -5.57 -2.48 -5.89
CA ILE A 78 -5.70 -2.60 -4.44
C ILE A 78 -4.48 -3.31 -3.83
N VAL A 79 -4.08 -4.43 -4.41
CA VAL A 79 -2.94 -5.22 -3.91
C VAL A 79 -1.64 -4.44 -4.02
N VAL A 80 -1.40 -3.80 -5.16
CA VAL A 80 -0.19 -2.98 -5.35
C VAL A 80 -0.19 -1.79 -4.39
N SER A 81 -1.32 -1.12 -4.21
CA SER A 81 -1.42 0.01 -3.26
C SER A 81 -1.14 -0.42 -1.83
N ALA A 82 -1.66 -1.57 -1.40
CA ALA A 82 -1.38 -2.11 -0.07
C ALA A 82 0.10 -2.47 0.09
N ALA A 83 0.69 -3.13 -0.89
CA ALA A 83 2.09 -3.55 -0.83
C ALA A 83 3.06 -2.36 -0.83
N VAL A 84 2.83 -1.38 -1.70
CA VAL A 84 3.65 -0.17 -1.75
C VAL A 84 3.46 0.66 -0.48
N GLY A 85 2.23 0.76 0.03
CA GLY A 85 1.93 1.43 1.29
C GLY A 85 2.65 0.78 2.47
N ALA A 86 2.65 -0.54 2.56
CA ALA A 86 3.39 -1.28 3.57
C ALA A 86 4.90 -0.99 3.49
N SER A 87 5.45 -0.98 2.28
CA SER A 87 6.86 -0.65 2.05
C SER A 87 7.17 0.78 2.47
N ARG A 88 6.28 1.73 2.17
CA ARG A 88 6.43 3.13 2.55
C ARG A 88 6.50 3.29 4.06
N ILE A 89 5.62 2.61 4.79
CA ILE A 89 5.58 2.64 6.26
C ILE A 89 6.90 2.11 6.83
N ARG A 90 7.39 0.98 6.30
CA ARG A 90 8.66 0.38 6.74
C ARG A 90 9.85 1.26 6.43
N LEU A 91 9.88 1.87 5.25
CA LEU A 91 10.95 2.80 4.87
C LEU A 91 10.98 4.01 5.81
N ALA A 92 9.82 4.59 6.09
CA ALA A 92 9.72 5.73 7.00
C ALA A 92 10.21 5.38 8.41
N ALA A 93 9.84 4.20 8.91
CA ALA A 93 10.30 3.71 10.21
C ALA A 93 11.82 3.49 10.24
N GLY A 94 12.37 2.91 9.16
CA GLY A 94 13.82 2.70 9.04
C GLY A 94 14.60 4.00 8.99
N LEU A 95 14.13 4.97 8.21
CA LEU A 95 14.76 6.29 8.12
C LEU A 95 14.70 7.02 9.48
N ALA A 96 13.58 6.95 10.16
CA ALA A 96 13.43 7.53 11.51
C ALA A 96 14.41 6.90 12.50
N ALA A 97 14.58 5.59 12.44
CA ALA A 97 15.53 4.88 13.29
C ALA A 97 16.98 5.32 13.03
N LEU A 98 17.34 5.52 11.76
CA LEU A 98 18.66 6.02 11.38
C LEU A 98 18.91 7.43 11.91
N GLU A 99 17.90 8.29 11.88
CA GLU A 99 18.03 9.65 12.41
C GLU A 99 18.18 9.67 13.93
N SER A 100 17.64 8.68 14.61
CA SER A 100 17.69 8.57 16.08
C SER A 100 18.98 7.93 16.61
N ALA A 101 19.71 7.29 15.74
CA ALA A 101 20.91 6.53 16.13
C ALA A 101 22.13 7.40 16.46
#